data_c7765cf5c69f85ee6bd66b180b062cb3
#
_entry.id   c7765cf5c69f85ee6bd66b180b062cb3
#
_cell.length_a   1.000
_cell.length_b   1.000
_cell.length_c   1.000
_cell.angle_alpha   90.00
_cell.angle_beta   90.00
_cell.angle_gamma   90.00
#
_symmetry.space_group_name_H-M   'P 1'
#
loop_
_entity.id
_entity.type
_entity.pdbx_description
1 polymer ?
#
loop_
_entity_poly.entity_id
_entity_poly.type
_entity_poly.pdbx_seq_one_letter_code
_entity_poly.pdbx_strand_id
1 'polypeptide(L)'
;ESDRFDYLLIESTGISEPLPVAATFDFRTEGGESLSDVAILDTMVTVVDAVNVLRDYSSADFIRDRGESLGADDKRTMVDLLVEQIEFADVVVLNKIDDASNDQLEAARKIIRALNPVADIVEANFSNVPFERILNTGRFDFERAQQHPLWFKELYGFADHTPETEQYGVGSLVYRARRLFEPTKFNQFLR
;
A
#
# COMPACT_ATOMS: atom_id res chain seq x y z
N GLU A 1 -22.27 -15.69 -1.21
CA GLU A 1 -22.03 -14.30 -0.74
C GLU A 1 -21.61 -13.36 -1.88
N SER A 2 -21.47 -13.85 -3.13
CA SER A 2 -21.04 -13.12 -4.33
C SER A 2 -21.89 -11.88 -4.66
N ASP A 3 -23.13 -11.82 -4.19
CA ASP A 3 -24.07 -10.72 -4.48
C ASP A 3 -24.18 -9.68 -3.34
N ARG A 4 -23.25 -9.70 -2.38
CA ARG A 4 -23.34 -8.84 -1.20
C ARG A 4 -22.48 -7.58 -1.29
N PHE A 5 -21.42 -7.61 -2.10
CA PHE A 5 -20.49 -6.50 -2.24
C PHE A 5 -20.13 -6.30 -3.71
N ASP A 6 -20.15 -5.06 -4.15
CA ASP A 6 -19.80 -4.67 -5.53
C ASP A 6 -18.31 -4.37 -5.66
N TYR A 7 -17.64 -4.03 -4.55
CA TYR A 7 -16.24 -3.62 -4.52
C TYR A 7 -15.56 -3.98 -3.20
N LEU A 8 -14.29 -4.33 -3.25
CA LEU A 8 -13.41 -4.56 -2.09
C LEU A 8 -12.28 -3.55 -2.12
N LEU A 9 -12.14 -2.77 -1.05
CA LEU A 9 -11.01 -1.89 -0.83
C LEU A 9 -10.10 -2.52 0.23
N ILE A 10 -8.81 -2.68 -0.11
CA ILE A 10 -7.78 -3.19 0.80
C ILE A 10 -6.85 -2.02 1.13
N GLU A 11 -6.76 -1.66 2.40
CA GLU A 11 -5.79 -0.69 2.89
C GLU A 11 -4.65 -1.42 3.60
N SER A 12 -3.45 -1.24 3.08
CA SER A 12 -2.23 -1.72 3.70
C SER A 12 -1.60 -0.65 4.59
N THR A 13 -0.74 -1.06 5.51
CA THR A 13 0.06 -0.11 6.31
C THR A 13 1.03 0.67 5.42
N GLY A 14 1.50 1.85 5.89
CA GLY A 14 2.44 2.68 5.13
C GLY A 14 3.79 2.01 4.82
N ILE A 15 4.10 0.89 5.48
CA ILE A 15 5.31 0.09 5.28
C ILE A 15 5.05 -1.22 4.53
N SER A 16 3.86 -1.41 3.98
CA SER A 16 3.51 -2.62 3.22
C SER A 16 4.08 -2.57 1.81
N GLU A 17 4.59 -3.71 1.38
CA GLU A 17 5.01 -3.93 0.00
C GLU A 17 3.78 -4.19 -0.88
N PRO A 18 3.64 -3.53 -2.04
CA PRO A 18 2.46 -3.70 -2.88
C PRO A 18 2.45 -5.05 -3.63
N LEU A 19 3.63 -5.59 -3.94
CA LEU A 19 3.80 -6.81 -4.71
C LEU A 19 3.18 -8.05 -4.05
N PRO A 20 3.43 -8.36 -2.76
CA PRO A 20 2.82 -9.48 -2.09
C PRO A 20 1.30 -9.45 -2.13
N VAL A 21 0.70 -8.25 -2.00
CA VAL A 21 -0.75 -8.07 -2.08
C VAL A 21 -1.25 -8.40 -3.49
N ALA A 22 -0.61 -7.87 -4.52
CA ALA A 22 -0.99 -8.15 -5.90
C ALA A 22 -0.79 -9.63 -6.27
N ALA A 23 0.30 -10.25 -5.81
CA ALA A 23 0.61 -11.65 -6.06
C ALA A 23 -0.43 -12.62 -5.45
N THR A 24 -1.11 -12.24 -4.34
CA THR A 24 -2.17 -13.08 -3.77
C THR A 24 -3.35 -13.30 -4.71
N PHE A 25 -3.57 -12.40 -5.67
CA PHE A 25 -4.60 -12.55 -6.69
C PHE A 25 -4.21 -13.54 -7.81
N ASP A 26 -2.90 -13.76 -8.03
CA ASP A 26 -2.40 -14.74 -9.01
C ASP A 26 -2.25 -16.14 -8.42
N PHE A 27 -2.03 -16.22 -7.11
CA PHE A 27 -1.78 -17.47 -6.43
C PHE A 27 -3.01 -18.40 -6.50
N ARG A 28 -2.74 -19.69 -6.81
CA ARG A 28 -3.74 -20.76 -6.72
C ARG A 28 -3.37 -21.74 -5.62
N THR A 29 -4.35 -22.08 -4.80
CA THR A 29 -4.21 -23.12 -3.78
C THR A 29 -3.98 -24.49 -4.41
N GLU A 30 -3.58 -25.47 -3.63
CA GLU A 30 -3.51 -26.89 -4.08
C GLU A 30 -4.86 -27.40 -4.63
N GLY A 31 -5.98 -26.85 -4.16
CA GLY A 31 -7.34 -27.13 -4.65
C GLY A 31 -7.68 -26.42 -5.97
N GLY A 32 -6.78 -25.56 -6.50
CA GLY A 32 -6.97 -24.81 -7.73
C GLY A 32 -7.76 -23.50 -7.58
N GLU A 33 -8.19 -23.14 -6.36
CA GLU A 33 -8.92 -21.90 -6.08
C GLU A 33 -7.99 -20.69 -6.03
N SER A 34 -8.45 -19.55 -6.53
CA SER A 34 -7.72 -18.27 -6.49
C SER A 34 -8.65 -17.14 -6.06
N LEU A 35 -8.08 -16.05 -5.50
CA LEU A 35 -8.83 -14.83 -5.27
C LEU A 35 -9.34 -14.23 -6.58
N SER A 36 -8.62 -14.39 -7.68
CA SER A 36 -9.05 -13.94 -9.01
C SER A 36 -10.33 -14.62 -9.52
N ASP A 37 -10.75 -15.74 -8.93
CA ASP A 37 -12.00 -16.40 -9.27
C ASP A 37 -13.23 -15.66 -8.69
N VAL A 38 -13.04 -14.77 -7.71
CA VAL A 38 -14.10 -14.04 -6.99
C VAL A 38 -13.95 -12.53 -7.01
N ALA A 39 -12.75 -12.02 -7.25
CA ALA A 39 -12.46 -10.58 -7.30
C ALA A 39 -11.34 -10.29 -8.31
N ILE A 40 -11.49 -9.21 -9.06
CA ILE A 40 -10.49 -8.76 -10.02
C ILE A 40 -9.74 -7.59 -9.40
N LEU A 41 -8.41 -7.64 -9.40
CA LEU A 41 -7.59 -6.50 -8.99
C LEU A 41 -7.74 -5.38 -10.02
N ASP A 42 -8.32 -4.26 -9.60
CA ASP A 42 -8.72 -3.17 -10.47
C ASP A 42 -7.66 -2.06 -10.55
N THR A 43 -7.13 -1.65 -9.40
CA THR A 43 -6.25 -0.48 -9.31
C THR A 43 -5.34 -0.58 -8.09
N MET A 44 -4.05 -0.37 -8.29
CA MET A 44 -3.09 -0.16 -7.21
C MET A 44 -2.92 1.34 -6.97
N VAL A 45 -3.21 1.78 -5.74
CA VAL A 45 -3.17 3.20 -5.37
C VAL A 45 -2.11 3.43 -4.31
N THR A 46 -1.21 4.38 -4.55
CA THR A 46 -0.22 4.84 -3.57
C THR A 46 -0.49 6.28 -3.18
N VAL A 47 -0.47 6.57 -1.88
CA VAL A 47 -0.64 7.94 -1.36
C VAL A 47 0.72 8.51 -0.97
N VAL A 48 1.09 9.64 -1.58
CA VAL A 48 2.37 10.33 -1.36
C VAL A 48 2.12 11.68 -0.70
N ASP A 49 2.85 11.97 0.37
CA ASP A 49 2.84 13.26 1.06
C ASP A 49 3.72 14.26 0.31
N ALA A 50 3.11 15.25 -0.33
CA ALA A 50 3.81 16.26 -1.12
C ALA A 50 4.83 17.08 -0.31
N VAL A 51 4.59 17.28 0.98
CA VAL A 51 5.47 18.04 1.88
C VAL A 51 6.73 17.25 2.23
N ASN A 52 6.57 15.95 2.46
CA ASN A 52 7.62 15.11 3.06
C ASN A 52 8.37 14.24 2.05
N VAL A 53 7.83 13.99 0.85
CA VAL A 53 8.40 13.05 -0.13
C VAL A 53 9.88 13.31 -0.44
N LEU A 54 10.30 14.57 -0.56
CA LEU A 54 11.70 14.91 -0.82
C LEU A 54 12.63 14.50 0.31
N ARG A 55 12.21 14.77 1.54
CA ARG A 55 12.95 14.39 2.75
C ARG A 55 13.03 12.87 2.85
N ASP A 56 11.90 12.20 2.64
CA ASP A 56 11.80 10.75 2.76
C ASP A 56 12.59 10.05 1.64
N TYR A 57 12.56 10.57 0.40
CA TYR A 57 13.35 10.08 -0.72
C TYR A 57 14.86 10.30 -0.53
N SER A 58 15.26 11.36 0.20
CA SER A 58 16.66 11.66 0.50
C SER A 58 17.15 11.02 1.81
N SER A 59 16.29 10.29 2.51
CA SER A 59 16.62 9.67 3.78
C SER A 59 17.51 8.45 3.58
N ALA A 60 18.52 8.33 4.43
CA ALA A 60 19.31 7.10 4.57
C ALA A 60 18.81 6.25 5.76
N ASP A 61 17.68 6.60 6.36
CA ASP A 61 17.16 5.92 7.53
C ASP A 61 16.67 4.51 7.16
N PHE A 62 17.03 3.55 7.98
CA PHE A 62 16.39 2.24 7.91
C PHE A 62 14.98 2.32 8.52
N ILE A 63 14.08 1.51 8.00
CA ILE A 63 12.69 1.42 8.48
C ILE A 63 12.68 1.13 10.00
N ARG A 64 13.58 0.25 10.46
CA ARG A 64 13.76 -0.09 11.88
C ARG A 64 14.10 1.11 12.76
N ASP A 65 14.84 2.09 12.25
CA ASP A 65 15.31 3.24 13.03
C ASP A 65 14.16 4.23 13.32
N ARG A 66 13.07 4.12 12.54
CA ARG A 66 11.81 4.86 12.75
C ARG A 66 10.79 4.09 13.59
N GLY A 67 11.13 2.87 14.04
CA GLY A 67 10.22 2.02 14.81
C GLY A 67 9.13 1.34 13.98
N GLU A 68 9.30 1.31 12.66
CA GLU A 68 8.32 0.80 11.68
C GLU A 68 8.81 -0.49 11.00
N SER A 69 9.82 -1.18 11.57
CA SER A 69 10.43 -2.35 10.94
C SER A 69 9.63 -3.63 11.11
N LEU A 70 9.83 -4.55 10.17
CA LEU A 70 9.31 -5.93 10.19
C LEU A 70 10.04 -6.84 11.18
N GLY A 71 11.10 -6.38 11.82
CA GLY A 71 11.92 -7.13 12.77
C GLY A 71 13.37 -6.64 12.83
N ALA A 72 14.18 -7.28 13.66
CA ALA A 72 15.57 -6.87 13.91
C ALA A 72 16.48 -7.01 12.68
N ASP A 73 16.10 -7.86 11.72
CA ASP A 73 16.88 -8.15 10.50
C ASP A 73 16.41 -7.36 9.27
N ASP A 74 15.42 -6.48 9.41
CA ASP A 74 14.94 -5.64 8.32
C ASP A 74 16.00 -4.62 7.90
N LYS A 75 16.54 -4.81 6.70
CA LYS A 75 17.59 -3.97 6.10
C LYS A 75 17.07 -2.99 5.07
N ARG A 76 15.74 -2.97 4.83
CA ARG A 76 15.14 -2.05 3.88
C ARG A 76 15.23 -0.63 4.39
N THR A 77 15.44 0.30 3.47
CA THR A 77 15.37 1.72 3.76
C THR A 77 13.96 2.26 3.47
N MET A 78 13.64 3.41 4.05
CA MET A 78 12.40 4.13 3.70
C MET A 78 12.34 4.45 2.21
N VAL A 79 13.50 4.69 1.60
CA VAL A 79 13.60 4.99 0.16
C VAL A 79 13.26 3.77 -0.68
N ASP A 80 13.77 2.59 -0.33
CA ASP A 80 13.48 1.35 -1.07
C ASP A 80 11.98 1.11 -1.12
N LEU A 81 11.31 1.23 0.02
CA LEU A 81 9.86 1.03 0.12
C LEU A 81 9.07 2.09 -0.64
N LEU A 82 9.43 3.37 -0.50
CA LEU A 82 8.78 4.46 -1.22
C LEU A 82 8.91 4.29 -2.75
N VAL A 83 10.10 3.90 -3.21
CA VAL A 83 10.36 3.63 -4.62
C VAL A 83 9.45 2.50 -5.10
N GLU A 84 9.43 1.38 -4.40
CA GLU A 84 8.60 0.23 -4.77
C GLU A 84 7.11 0.57 -4.81
N GLN A 85 6.60 1.26 -3.78
CA GLN A 85 5.20 1.69 -3.74
C GLN A 85 4.82 2.62 -4.90
N ILE A 86 5.73 3.52 -5.33
CA ILE A 86 5.47 4.41 -6.47
C ILE A 86 5.58 3.65 -7.81
N GLU A 87 6.61 2.80 -7.97
CA GLU A 87 6.83 2.03 -9.20
C GLU A 87 5.64 1.12 -9.51
N PHE A 88 5.02 0.55 -8.48
CA PHE A 88 3.91 -0.40 -8.61
C PHE A 88 2.51 0.23 -8.67
N ALA A 89 2.40 1.54 -8.46
CA ALA A 89 1.12 2.23 -8.47
C ALA A 89 0.57 2.40 -9.89
N ASP A 90 -0.72 2.18 -10.06
CA ASP A 90 -1.47 2.63 -11.25
C ASP A 90 -1.90 4.09 -11.07
N VAL A 91 -2.22 4.47 -9.83
CA VAL A 91 -2.59 5.83 -9.44
C VAL A 91 -1.75 6.26 -8.25
N VAL A 92 -1.13 7.43 -8.35
CA VAL A 92 -0.44 8.09 -7.24
C VAL A 92 -1.27 9.29 -6.80
N VAL A 93 -1.80 9.23 -5.58
CA VAL A 93 -2.47 10.37 -4.95
C VAL A 93 -1.40 11.25 -4.29
N LEU A 94 -1.06 12.37 -4.92
CA LEU A 94 -0.16 13.38 -4.36
C LEU A 94 -0.96 14.26 -3.41
N ASN A 95 -0.91 13.94 -2.12
CA ASN A 95 -1.73 14.57 -1.08
C ASN A 95 -1.02 15.72 -0.38
N LYS A 96 -1.76 16.57 0.30
CA LYS A 96 -1.31 17.78 1.03
C LYS A 96 -0.71 18.85 0.13
N ILE A 97 -1.27 19.02 -1.08
CA ILE A 97 -0.74 19.99 -2.05
C ILE A 97 -0.81 21.44 -1.56
N ASP A 98 -1.79 21.80 -0.72
CA ASP A 98 -1.94 23.15 -0.17
C ASP A 98 -0.88 23.47 0.90
N ASP A 99 -0.31 22.42 1.55
CA ASP A 99 0.73 22.58 2.57
C ASP A 99 2.14 22.59 1.97
N ALA A 100 2.27 22.16 0.71
CA ALA A 100 3.55 22.08 0.01
C ALA A 100 3.86 23.36 -0.77
N SER A 101 5.12 23.76 -0.82
CA SER A 101 5.57 24.84 -1.71
C SER A 101 5.55 24.38 -3.17
N ASN A 102 5.54 25.35 -4.11
CA ASN A 102 5.60 25.04 -5.54
C ASN A 102 6.84 24.21 -5.91
N ASP A 103 8.00 24.50 -5.29
CA ASP A 103 9.23 23.74 -5.54
C ASP A 103 9.11 22.29 -5.04
N GLN A 104 8.47 22.07 -3.88
CA GLN A 104 8.20 20.72 -3.37
C GLN A 104 7.25 19.95 -4.28
N LEU A 105 6.18 20.59 -4.75
CA LEU A 105 5.23 19.96 -5.68
C LEU A 105 5.90 19.58 -7.00
N GLU A 106 6.68 20.49 -7.57
CA GLU A 106 7.40 20.20 -8.82
C GLU A 106 8.40 19.05 -8.66
N ALA A 107 9.15 19.05 -7.57
CA ALA A 107 10.10 17.99 -7.27
C ALA A 107 9.40 16.64 -7.00
N ALA A 108 8.29 16.64 -6.25
CA ALA A 108 7.49 15.45 -6.02
C ALA A 108 6.99 14.84 -7.34
N ARG A 109 6.42 15.67 -8.24
CA ARG A 109 5.98 15.24 -9.57
C ARG A 109 7.13 14.66 -10.39
N LYS A 110 8.32 15.29 -10.35
CA LYS A 110 9.52 14.79 -11.06
C LYS A 110 9.96 13.44 -10.53
N ILE A 111 9.99 13.24 -9.22
CA ILE A 111 10.33 11.96 -8.59
C ILE A 111 9.32 10.89 -9.03
N ILE A 112 8.03 11.15 -8.87
CA ILE A 112 6.98 10.18 -9.25
C ILE A 112 7.09 9.83 -10.73
N ARG A 113 7.26 10.80 -11.63
CA ARG A 113 7.38 10.56 -13.08
C ARG A 113 8.67 9.84 -13.46
N ALA A 114 9.77 10.05 -12.73
CA ALA A 114 11.01 9.34 -12.96
C ALA A 114 10.92 7.86 -12.56
N LEU A 115 10.22 7.57 -11.47
CA LEU A 115 10.00 6.21 -10.99
C LEU A 115 8.89 5.50 -11.77
N ASN A 116 7.80 6.18 -12.05
CA ASN A 116 6.64 5.62 -12.73
C ASN A 116 6.07 6.60 -13.76
N PRO A 117 6.53 6.54 -15.01
CA PRO A 117 6.08 7.44 -16.06
C PRO A 117 4.63 7.23 -16.49
N VAL A 118 4.04 6.06 -16.20
CA VAL A 118 2.69 5.69 -16.65
C VAL A 118 1.61 5.89 -15.59
N ALA A 119 1.98 6.01 -14.31
CA ALA A 119 1.01 6.22 -13.24
C ALA A 119 0.17 7.49 -13.47
N ASP A 120 -1.11 7.44 -13.14
CA ASP A 120 -1.96 8.62 -13.10
C ASP A 120 -1.71 9.39 -11.79
N ILE A 121 -1.30 10.66 -11.87
CA ILE A 121 -1.08 11.48 -10.69
C ILE A 121 -2.36 12.28 -10.40
N VAL A 122 -2.92 12.07 -9.22
CA VAL A 122 -4.11 12.79 -8.73
C VAL A 122 -3.70 13.66 -7.56
N GLU A 123 -3.77 14.96 -7.73
CA GLU A 123 -3.46 15.92 -6.67
C GLU A 123 -4.64 16.09 -5.72
N ALA A 124 -4.37 16.07 -4.42
CA ALA A 124 -5.40 16.10 -3.40
C ALA A 124 -4.99 16.85 -2.14
N ASN A 125 -5.99 17.29 -1.38
CA ASN A 125 -5.87 17.71 0.00
C ASN A 125 -6.80 16.87 0.85
N PHE A 126 -6.36 16.48 2.04
CA PHE A 126 -7.10 15.60 2.95
C PHE A 126 -7.58 14.32 2.24
N SER A 127 -6.81 13.82 1.27
CA SER A 127 -7.14 12.66 0.44
C SER A 127 -8.51 12.76 -0.27
N ASN A 128 -8.99 13.98 -0.53
CA ASN A 128 -10.23 14.20 -1.24
C ASN A 128 -10.02 13.96 -2.75
N VAL A 129 -10.29 12.73 -3.18
CA VAL A 129 -10.11 12.27 -4.56
C VAL A 129 -11.46 11.83 -5.12
N PRO A 130 -11.80 12.20 -6.35
CA PRO A 130 -12.98 11.65 -7.03
C PRO A 130 -12.87 10.13 -7.14
N PHE A 131 -13.91 9.41 -6.73
CA PHE A 131 -13.87 7.94 -6.69
C PHE A 131 -13.61 7.31 -8.05
N GLU A 132 -14.09 7.89 -9.13
CA GLU A 132 -13.85 7.45 -10.50
C GLU A 132 -12.36 7.47 -10.92
N ARG A 133 -11.51 8.13 -10.13
CA ARG A 133 -10.06 8.16 -10.37
C ARG A 133 -9.34 6.98 -9.71
N ILE A 134 -9.98 6.31 -8.76
CA ILE A 134 -9.36 5.24 -7.97
C ILE A 134 -10.20 3.95 -7.90
N LEU A 135 -11.49 3.99 -8.29
CA LEU A 135 -12.37 2.82 -8.31
C LEU A 135 -12.89 2.57 -9.73
N ASN A 136 -13.00 1.29 -10.10
CA ASN A 136 -13.44 0.84 -11.43
C ASN A 136 -12.64 1.47 -12.57
N THR A 137 -11.35 1.64 -12.37
CA THR A 137 -10.48 2.27 -13.37
C THR A 137 -9.99 1.29 -14.42
N GLY A 138 -9.94 -0.01 -14.10
CA GLY A 138 -9.41 -1.06 -14.96
C GLY A 138 -7.93 -0.84 -15.33
N ARG A 139 -7.15 -0.15 -14.49
CA ARG A 139 -5.78 0.24 -14.80
C ARG A 139 -4.75 -0.82 -14.46
N PHE A 140 -5.09 -1.72 -13.54
CA PHE A 140 -4.16 -2.76 -13.17
C PHE A 140 -3.93 -3.70 -14.36
N ASP A 141 -2.68 -3.79 -14.77
CA ASP A 141 -2.23 -4.64 -15.86
C ASP A 141 -1.35 -5.77 -15.31
N PHE A 142 -1.90 -6.97 -15.30
CA PHE A 142 -1.26 -8.16 -14.75
C PHE A 142 -0.01 -8.54 -15.54
N GLU A 143 -0.03 -8.43 -16.88
CA GLU A 143 1.11 -8.75 -17.73
C GLU A 143 2.28 -7.79 -17.47
N ARG A 144 1.98 -6.50 -17.28
CA ARG A 144 2.97 -5.50 -16.90
C ARG A 144 3.53 -5.79 -15.51
N ALA A 145 2.67 -6.13 -14.53
CA ALA A 145 3.08 -6.44 -13.17
C ALA A 145 4.03 -7.65 -13.14
N GLN A 146 3.75 -8.70 -13.90
CA GLN A 146 4.59 -9.89 -14.01
C GLN A 146 5.97 -9.63 -14.63
N GLN A 147 6.11 -8.57 -15.43
CA GLN A 147 7.41 -8.18 -16.00
C GLN A 147 8.29 -7.43 -15.01
N HIS A 148 7.76 -7.02 -13.87
CA HIS A 148 8.53 -6.33 -12.85
C HIS A 148 9.59 -7.27 -12.23
N PRO A 149 10.86 -6.84 -12.10
CA PRO A 149 11.93 -7.72 -11.62
C PRO A 149 11.69 -8.34 -10.24
N LEU A 150 10.98 -7.63 -9.37
CA LEU A 150 10.66 -8.10 -8.02
C LEU A 150 9.50 -9.12 -8.01
N TRP A 151 8.64 -9.15 -9.05
CA TRP A 151 7.55 -10.12 -9.15
C TRP A 151 8.03 -11.55 -9.10
N PHE A 152 9.10 -11.84 -9.83
CA PHE A 152 9.69 -13.16 -9.87
C PHE A 152 10.25 -13.59 -8.51
N LYS A 153 10.85 -12.64 -7.78
CA LYS A 153 11.35 -12.87 -6.43
C LYS A 153 10.22 -13.21 -5.46
N GLU A 154 9.10 -12.53 -5.59
CA GLU A 154 7.92 -12.75 -4.73
C GLU A 154 7.27 -14.10 -4.99
N LEU A 155 7.04 -14.47 -6.25
CA LEU A 155 6.40 -15.75 -6.60
C LEU A 155 7.24 -16.98 -6.28
N TYR A 156 8.56 -16.89 -6.37
CA TYR A 156 9.47 -18.03 -6.17
C TYR A 156 10.28 -17.95 -4.89
N GLY A 157 10.22 -16.83 -4.16
CA GLY A 157 10.85 -16.62 -2.87
C GLY A 157 10.02 -17.05 -1.66
N PHE A 158 8.81 -17.54 -1.86
CA PHE A 158 7.87 -17.93 -0.79
C PHE A 158 8.39 -19.00 0.20
N ALA A 159 9.51 -19.67 -0.08
CA ALA A 159 10.10 -20.63 0.83
C ALA A 159 10.57 -20.01 2.17
N ASP A 160 10.75 -18.67 2.21
CA ASP A 160 11.24 -17.95 3.39
C ASP A 160 10.27 -16.86 3.88
N HIS A 161 9.03 -16.81 3.36
CA HIS A 161 8.08 -15.77 3.74
C HIS A 161 7.46 -16.09 5.12
N THR A 162 7.85 -15.35 6.13
CA THR A 162 7.19 -15.35 7.43
C THR A 162 5.89 -14.55 7.30
N PRO A 163 4.71 -15.08 7.68
CA PRO A 163 3.45 -14.34 7.62
C PRO A 163 3.57 -12.98 8.31
N GLU A 164 3.01 -11.93 7.74
CA GLU A 164 3.07 -10.56 8.29
C GLU A 164 2.61 -10.50 9.75
N THR A 165 1.64 -11.33 10.16
CA THR A 165 1.18 -11.44 11.55
C THR A 165 2.26 -11.94 12.50
N GLU A 166 3.15 -12.81 12.04
CA GLU A 166 4.31 -13.28 12.82
C GLU A 166 5.46 -12.28 12.74
N GLN A 167 5.63 -11.67 11.58
CA GLN A 167 6.71 -10.73 11.28
C GLN A 167 6.55 -9.40 12.02
N TYR A 168 5.31 -8.88 12.15
CA TYR A 168 5.02 -7.62 12.84
C TYR A 168 4.66 -7.78 14.32
N GLY A 169 4.51 -9.01 14.81
CA GLY A 169 3.97 -9.24 16.16
C GLY A 169 2.57 -8.67 16.35
N VAL A 170 1.84 -8.42 15.27
CA VAL A 170 0.50 -7.83 15.29
C VAL A 170 -0.53 -8.95 15.37
N GLY A 171 -1.21 -9.01 16.51
CA GLY A 171 -2.35 -9.91 16.68
C GLY A 171 -3.67 -9.17 16.44
N SER A 172 -4.63 -9.81 15.77
CA SER A 172 -5.98 -9.29 15.70
C SER A 172 -6.85 -9.88 16.80
N LEU A 173 -7.55 -9.01 17.54
CA LEU A 173 -8.53 -9.41 18.55
C LEU A 173 -9.89 -8.85 18.19
N VAL A 174 -10.86 -9.72 17.96
CA VAL A 174 -12.25 -9.32 17.74
C VAL A 174 -13.02 -9.39 19.05
N TYR A 175 -13.32 -8.25 19.64
CA TYR A 175 -14.17 -8.18 20.82
C TYR A 175 -15.63 -7.92 20.40
N ARG A 176 -16.54 -8.84 20.78
CA ARG A 176 -17.98 -8.71 20.53
C ARG A 176 -18.72 -8.52 21.85
N ALA A 177 -19.42 -7.40 21.98
CA ALA A 177 -20.25 -7.12 23.15
C ALA A 177 -21.69 -6.77 22.74
N ARG A 178 -22.67 -7.20 23.55
CA ARG A 178 -24.07 -6.83 23.37
C ARG A 178 -24.42 -5.47 23.98
N ARG A 179 -23.54 -4.95 24.83
CA ARG A 179 -23.70 -3.63 25.48
C ARG A 179 -22.80 -2.61 24.79
N LEU A 180 -23.30 -1.39 24.67
CA LEU A 180 -22.49 -0.27 24.19
C LEU A 180 -21.36 0.02 25.18
N PHE A 181 -20.21 0.42 24.65
CA PHE A 181 -19.12 0.92 25.48
C PHE A 181 -19.49 2.28 26.08
N GLU A 182 -19.03 2.50 27.31
CA GLU A 182 -19.06 3.83 27.90
C GLU A 182 -17.98 4.68 27.21
N PRO A 183 -18.36 5.82 26.55
CA PRO A 183 -17.43 6.54 25.67
C PRO A 183 -16.13 7.00 26.34
N THR A 184 -16.19 7.47 27.59
CA THR A 184 -15.04 7.97 28.33
C THR A 184 -14.05 6.84 28.64
N LYS A 185 -14.56 5.67 29.08
CA LYS A 185 -13.72 4.50 29.38
C LYS A 185 -13.14 3.90 28.10
N PHE A 186 -13.90 3.91 27.02
CA PHE A 186 -13.39 3.43 25.73
C PHE A 186 -12.27 4.33 25.22
N ASN A 187 -12.41 5.64 25.28
CA ASN A 187 -11.35 6.59 24.95
C ASN A 187 -10.10 6.46 25.85
N GLN A 188 -10.28 6.11 27.12
CA GLN A 188 -9.15 5.84 28.01
C GLN A 188 -8.41 4.54 27.69
N PHE A 189 -9.13 3.55 27.17
CA PHE A 189 -8.54 2.27 26.73
C PHE A 189 -7.75 2.40 25.43
N LEU A 190 -8.14 3.32 24.53
CA LEU A 190 -7.48 3.56 23.24
C LEU A 190 -6.22 4.45 23.35
N ARG A 191 -5.93 5.02 24.52
CA ARG A 191 -4.73 5.82 24.79
C ARG A 191 -3.62 4.99 25.42
#